data_63ecebfd374d1ce02cfde90ebb8cb250
#
_entry.id   63ecebfd374d1ce02cfde90ebb8cb250
#
_cell.length_a   1.000
_cell.length_b   1.000
_cell.length_c   1.000
_cell.angle_alpha   90.00
_cell.angle_beta   90.00
_cell.angle_gamma   90.00
#
_symmetry.space_group_name_H-M   'P 1'
#
loop_
_entity.id
_entity.type
_entity.pdbx_description
1 polymer ?
#
loop_
_entity_poly.entity_id
_entity_poly.type
_entity_poly.pdbx_seq_one_letter_code
_entity_poly.pdbx_strand_id
1 'polypeptide(L)'
;LLAGRSGDDPALRAFLPLMTEKRFPPDVLIALIDGLLEDQDDVVVLADEAALLRYAYRVAGTVGLLMCHVLDCHAPSARAHAIDLGIAMQLTNIARDVLEDAKMNRRYLPGTWVGNADPATVLAAADDPDGSVALEVRAAIARLLSLADQFYASGAEGYRYLPWRAHMSI
;
A
#
# COMPACT_ATOMS: atom_id res chain seq x y z
N LEU A 1 -8.70 8.13 19.42
CA LEU A 1 -9.53 8.82 18.40
C LEU A 1 -10.98 8.34 18.32
N LEU A 2 -11.32 7.17 18.86
CA LEU A 2 -12.66 6.62 18.76
C LEU A 2 -13.60 6.97 19.93
N ALA A 3 -13.14 7.72 20.91
CA ALA A 3 -13.88 7.86 22.18
C ALA A 3 -14.77 9.12 22.32
N GLY A 4 -14.93 10.00 21.34
CA GLY A 4 -15.64 11.24 21.66
C GLY A 4 -16.42 11.98 20.56
N ARG A 5 -16.20 11.72 19.28
CA ARG A 5 -16.85 12.46 18.18
C ARG A 5 -17.33 11.62 16.99
N SER A 6 -17.24 10.31 17.05
CA SER A 6 -17.46 9.41 15.92
C SER A 6 -18.94 9.20 15.53
N GLY A 7 -19.88 9.61 16.34
CA GLY A 7 -21.30 9.36 16.09
C GLY A 7 -21.94 10.16 14.97
N ASP A 8 -21.35 11.28 14.55
CA ASP A 8 -21.97 12.24 13.64
C ASP A 8 -21.36 12.28 12.22
N ASP A 9 -20.24 11.59 11.95
CA ASP A 9 -19.66 11.51 10.62
C ASP A 9 -20.52 10.62 9.70
N PRO A 10 -21.07 11.16 8.57
CA PRO A 10 -21.91 10.40 7.66
C PRO A 10 -21.18 9.19 7.03
N ALA A 11 -19.89 9.31 6.76
CA ALA A 11 -19.09 8.21 6.20
C ALA A 11 -18.96 7.06 7.21
N LEU A 12 -18.69 7.39 8.48
CA LEU A 12 -18.62 6.39 9.55
C LEU A 12 -19.96 5.71 9.78
N ARG A 13 -21.06 6.46 9.77
CA ARG A 13 -22.42 5.89 9.89
C ARG A 13 -22.75 4.93 8.75
N ALA A 14 -22.29 5.20 7.54
CA ALA A 14 -22.47 4.30 6.39
C ALA A 14 -21.56 3.07 6.48
N PHE A 15 -20.35 3.21 7.04
CA PHE A 15 -19.35 2.16 7.11
C PHE A 15 -19.64 1.12 8.22
N LEU A 16 -20.13 1.56 9.38
CA LEU A 16 -20.38 0.67 10.53
C LEU A 16 -21.34 -0.51 10.23
N PRO A 17 -22.49 -0.32 9.54
CA PRO A 17 -23.34 -1.43 9.13
C PRO A 17 -22.61 -2.41 8.20
N LEU A 18 -21.82 -1.91 7.25
CA LEU A 18 -21.04 -2.72 6.32
C LEU A 18 -20.01 -3.58 7.06
N MET A 19 -19.29 -2.99 8.03
CA MET A 19 -18.33 -3.73 8.87
C MET A 19 -18.99 -4.95 9.54
N THR A 20 -20.20 -4.75 10.08
CA THR A 20 -20.94 -5.80 10.79
C THR A 20 -21.46 -6.85 9.82
N GLU A 21 -22.09 -6.43 8.72
CA GLU A 21 -22.63 -7.31 7.67
C GLU A 21 -21.54 -8.17 7.05
N LYS A 22 -20.43 -7.56 6.64
CA LYS A 22 -19.31 -8.24 5.99
C LYS A 22 -18.31 -8.86 6.97
N ARG A 23 -18.52 -8.72 8.28
CA ARG A 23 -17.69 -9.30 9.35
C ARG A 23 -16.21 -8.93 9.17
N PHE A 24 -15.92 -7.64 8.97
CA PHE A 24 -14.55 -7.17 8.83
C PHE A 24 -13.73 -7.48 10.09
N PRO A 25 -12.53 -8.08 9.96
CA PRO A 25 -11.68 -8.35 11.10
C PRO A 25 -11.18 -7.04 11.73
N PRO A 26 -11.37 -6.81 13.03
CA PRO A 26 -10.96 -5.56 13.68
C PRO A 26 -9.46 -5.31 13.64
N ASP A 27 -8.64 -6.35 13.70
CA ASP A 27 -7.18 -6.27 13.61
C ASP A 27 -6.70 -5.77 12.23
N VAL A 28 -7.38 -6.18 11.16
CA VAL A 28 -7.11 -5.70 9.80
C VAL A 28 -7.45 -4.22 9.66
N LEU A 29 -8.58 -3.79 10.23
CA LEU A 29 -8.98 -2.38 10.24
C LEU A 29 -8.02 -1.51 11.06
N ILE A 30 -7.58 -2.00 12.22
CA ILE A 30 -6.61 -1.29 13.05
C ILE A 30 -5.29 -1.13 12.26
N ALA A 31 -4.80 -2.20 11.64
CA ALA A 31 -3.57 -2.14 10.85
C ALA A 31 -3.67 -1.15 9.68
N LEU A 32 -4.83 -1.07 9.00
CA LEU A 32 -5.08 -0.07 7.96
C LEU A 32 -5.04 1.35 8.53
N ILE A 33 -5.75 1.60 9.63
CA ILE A 33 -5.79 2.91 10.26
C ILE A 33 -4.40 3.34 10.72
N ASP A 34 -3.63 2.44 11.33
CA ASP A 34 -2.25 2.72 11.76
C ASP A 34 -1.38 3.13 10.57
N GLY A 35 -1.49 2.42 9.42
CA GLY A 35 -0.75 2.79 8.21
C GLY A 35 -1.15 4.16 7.64
N LEU A 36 -2.45 4.49 7.66
CA LEU A 36 -2.95 5.79 7.21
C LEU A 36 -2.56 6.94 8.17
N LEU A 37 -2.40 6.65 9.47
CA LEU A 37 -1.93 7.63 10.43
C LEU A 37 -0.43 7.91 10.27
N GLU A 38 0.39 6.90 9.96
CA GLU A 38 1.81 7.07 9.65
C GLU A 38 2.02 8.02 8.44
N ASP A 39 1.09 8.05 7.48
CA ASP A 39 1.14 8.96 6.33
C ASP A 39 0.78 10.42 6.67
N GLN A 40 0.33 10.71 7.88
CA GLN A 40 0.01 12.07 8.32
C GLN A 40 1.19 12.77 9.01
N ASP A 41 2.32 12.08 9.18
CA ASP A 41 3.53 12.68 9.72
C ASP A 41 4.09 13.74 8.74
N ASP A 42 4.72 14.78 9.27
CA ASP A 42 5.33 15.87 8.48
C ASP A 42 6.44 15.35 7.56
N VAL A 43 7.09 14.28 7.94
CA VAL A 43 8.15 13.59 7.17
C VAL A 43 7.92 12.09 7.21
N VAL A 44 7.82 11.47 6.06
CA VAL A 44 7.72 10.01 5.94
C VAL A 44 8.94 9.47 5.18
N VAL A 45 9.76 8.65 5.84
CA VAL A 45 10.92 8.00 5.22
C VAL A 45 11.02 6.54 5.65
N LEU A 46 11.03 5.64 4.68
CA LEU A 46 11.16 4.21 4.94
C LEU A 46 12.64 3.82 4.97
N ALA A 47 13.07 3.14 6.05
CA ALA A 47 14.46 2.80 6.25
C ALA A 47 14.97 1.74 5.27
N ASP A 48 14.20 0.67 5.09
CA ASP A 48 14.59 -0.53 4.35
C ASP A 48 13.40 -1.23 3.68
N GLU A 49 13.67 -2.33 2.96
CA GLU A 49 12.65 -3.13 2.28
C GLU A 49 11.60 -3.71 3.25
N ALA A 50 12.00 -4.08 4.46
CA ALA A 50 11.06 -4.60 5.44
C ALA A 50 10.06 -3.52 5.90
N ALA A 51 10.54 -2.27 6.05
CA ALA A 51 9.68 -1.12 6.33
C ALA A 51 8.72 -0.84 5.17
N LEU A 52 9.21 -0.89 3.92
CA LEU A 52 8.39 -0.75 2.71
C LEU A 52 7.28 -1.80 2.66
N LEU A 53 7.60 -3.07 2.83
CA LEU A 53 6.60 -4.16 2.75
C LEU A 53 5.59 -4.08 3.89
N ARG A 54 6.02 -3.70 5.09
CA ARG A 54 5.12 -3.46 6.24
C ARG A 54 4.15 -2.31 5.96
N TYR A 55 4.65 -1.19 5.42
CA TYR A 55 3.84 -0.07 5.00
C TYR A 55 2.83 -0.48 3.92
N ALA A 56 3.29 -1.09 2.82
CA ALA A 56 2.45 -1.55 1.72
C ALA A 56 1.37 -2.55 2.17
N TYR A 57 1.71 -3.46 3.11
CA TYR A 57 0.72 -4.33 3.73
C TYR A 57 -0.34 -3.53 4.48
N ARG A 58 0.06 -2.56 5.32
CA ARG A 58 -0.87 -1.78 6.15
C ARG A 58 -1.85 -0.97 5.30
N VAL A 59 -1.38 -0.26 4.27
CA VAL A 59 -2.22 0.66 3.49
C VAL A 59 -2.94 0.01 2.30
N ALA A 60 -2.51 -1.19 1.85
CA ALA A 60 -3.06 -1.83 0.66
C ALA A 60 -3.29 -3.34 0.80
N GLY A 61 -2.39 -4.10 1.42
CA GLY A 61 -2.61 -5.52 1.68
C GLY A 61 -3.84 -5.77 2.57
N THR A 62 -4.06 -4.93 3.58
CA THR A 62 -5.27 -4.93 4.41
C THR A 62 -6.53 -4.67 3.58
N VAL A 63 -6.47 -3.76 2.61
CA VAL A 63 -7.58 -3.48 1.68
C VAL A 63 -7.89 -4.73 0.86
N GLY A 64 -6.88 -5.46 0.37
CA GLY A 64 -7.06 -6.74 -0.30
C GLY A 64 -7.84 -7.75 0.57
N LEU A 65 -7.49 -7.85 1.85
CA LEU A 65 -8.23 -8.69 2.81
C LEU A 65 -9.69 -8.24 3.00
N LEU A 66 -9.93 -6.94 3.14
CA LEU A 66 -11.28 -6.40 3.28
C LEU A 66 -12.11 -6.65 2.01
N MET A 67 -11.48 -6.56 0.83
CA MET A 67 -12.15 -6.88 -0.45
C MET A 67 -12.56 -8.35 -0.54
N CYS A 68 -11.81 -9.31 0.04
CA CYS A 68 -12.26 -10.69 0.14
C CYS A 68 -13.61 -10.79 0.87
N HIS A 69 -13.80 -10.02 1.94
CA HIS A 69 -15.06 -9.98 2.67
C HIS A 69 -16.19 -9.32 1.87
N VAL A 70 -15.89 -8.21 1.16
CA VAL A 70 -16.88 -7.53 0.30
C VAL A 70 -17.37 -8.42 -0.83
N LEU A 71 -16.44 -9.17 -1.45
CA LEU A 71 -16.71 -10.06 -2.58
C LEU A 71 -17.23 -11.44 -2.16
N ASP A 72 -17.46 -11.68 -0.85
CA ASP A 72 -17.85 -12.98 -0.30
C ASP A 72 -16.90 -14.13 -0.69
N CYS A 73 -15.60 -13.81 -0.83
CA CYS A 73 -14.52 -14.76 -1.12
C CYS A 73 -13.98 -15.34 0.20
N HIS A 74 -14.50 -16.51 0.59
CA HIS A 74 -14.20 -17.10 1.90
C HIS A 74 -13.10 -18.16 1.88
N ALA A 75 -12.50 -18.44 0.71
CA ALA A 75 -11.41 -19.42 0.61
C ALA A 75 -10.17 -18.93 1.38
N PRO A 76 -9.66 -19.70 2.37
CA PRO A 76 -8.51 -19.25 3.16
C PRO A 76 -7.28 -18.95 2.28
N SER A 77 -7.08 -19.72 1.21
CA SER A 77 -5.98 -19.53 0.26
C SER A 77 -6.08 -18.21 -0.53
N ALA A 78 -7.28 -17.67 -0.73
CA ALA A 78 -7.46 -16.39 -1.42
C ALA A 78 -6.86 -15.20 -0.67
N ARG A 79 -6.78 -15.30 0.66
CA ARG A 79 -6.35 -14.18 1.53
C ARG A 79 -4.90 -13.76 1.26
N ALA A 80 -3.99 -14.72 1.12
CA ALA A 80 -2.59 -14.43 0.80
C ALA A 80 -2.47 -13.71 -0.55
N HIS A 81 -3.14 -14.22 -1.58
CA HIS A 81 -3.13 -13.63 -2.92
C HIS A 81 -3.77 -12.23 -2.95
N ALA A 82 -4.81 -11.99 -2.15
CA ALA A 82 -5.43 -10.67 -2.03
C ALA A 82 -4.52 -9.65 -1.34
N ILE A 83 -3.76 -10.07 -0.33
CA ILE A 83 -2.71 -9.25 0.29
C ILE A 83 -1.65 -8.91 -0.75
N ASP A 84 -1.14 -9.91 -1.46
CA ASP A 84 -0.08 -9.75 -2.45
C ASP A 84 -0.51 -8.79 -3.57
N LEU A 85 -1.74 -8.92 -4.06
CA LEU A 85 -2.29 -7.99 -5.06
C LEU A 85 -2.32 -6.56 -4.54
N GLY A 86 -2.78 -6.35 -3.29
CA GLY A 86 -2.77 -5.04 -2.65
C GLY A 86 -1.37 -4.46 -2.53
N ILE A 87 -0.39 -5.25 -2.07
CA ILE A 87 1.01 -4.85 -1.98
C ILE A 87 1.55 -4.48 -3.37
N ALA A 88 1.33 -5.32 -4.41
CA ALA A 88 1.78 -5.05 -5.77
C ALA A 88 1.28 -3.69 -6.31
N MET A 89 0.00 -3.40 -6.10
CA MET A 89 -0.61 -2.11 -6.49
C MET A 89 0.06 -0.95 -5.77
N GLN A 90 0.34 -1.08 -4.47
CA GLN A 90 0.99 -0.01 -3.69
C GLN A 90 2.44 0.21 -4.13
N LEU A 91 3.20 -0.85 -4.38
CA LEU A 91 4.56 -0.74 -4.91
C LEU A 91 4.59 -0.02 -6.27
N THR A 92 3.61 -0.29 -7.14
CA THR A 92 3.45 0.39 -8.43
C THR A 92 3.12 1.87 -8.24
N ASN A 93 2.23 2.22 -7.30
CA ASN A 93 1.92 3.61 -6.97
C ASN A 93 3.17 4.35 -6.49
N ILE A 94 3.93 3.77 -5.56
CA ILE A 94 5.20 4.35 -5.07
C ILE A 94 6.19 4.55 -6.23
N ALA A 95 6.31 3.59 -7.16
CA ALA A 95 7.21 3.72 -8.31
C ALA A 95 6.81 4.87 -9.25
N ARG A 96 5.50 5.09 -9.42
CA ARG A 96 4.95 6.17 -10.25
C ARG A 96 5.13 7.54 -9.63
N ASP A 97 4.93 7.65 -8.32
CA ASP A 97 4.71 8.92 -7.62
C ASP A 97 5.96 9.44 -6.88
N VAL A 98 7.16 8.89 -7.13
CA VAL A 98 8.41 9.21 -6.39
C VAL A 98 8.69 10.70 -6.25
N LEU A 99 8.51 11.50 -7.31
CA LEU A 99 8.77 12.94 -7.27
C LEU A 99 7.63 13.72 -6.64
N GLU A 100 6.39 13.29 -6.81
CA GLU A 100 5.22 13.86 -6.16
C GLU A 100 5.28 13.65 -4.64
N ASP A 101 5.65 12.45 -4.22
CA ASP A 101 5.85 12.12 -2.81
C ASP A 101 6.99 12.93 -2.19
N ALA A 102 8.10 13.09 -2.92
CA ALA A 102 9.24 13.90 -2.48
C ALA A 102 8.87 15.37 -2.27
N LYS A 103 7.99 15.95 -3.11
CA LYS A 103 7.45 17.32 -2.92
C LYS A 103 6.62 17.45 -1.63
N MET A 104 6.01 16.35 -1.18
CA MET A 104 5.25 16.27 0.07
C MET A 104 6.11 15.85 1.26
N ASN A 105 7.43 15.92 1.13
CA ASN A 105 8.40 15.52 2.15
C ASN A 105 8.31 14.02 2.52
N ARG A 106 8.03 13.17 1.53
CA ARG A 106 7.87 11.72 1.68
C ARG A 106 8.84 10.97 0.79
N ARG A 107 9.43 9.91 1.32
CA ARG A 107 10.26 8.96 0.56
C ARG A 107 9.88 7.53 0.95
N TYR A 108 9.10 6.89 0.10
CA TYR A 108 8.71 5.49 0.27
C TYR A 108 9.74 4.51 -0.32
N LEU A 109 10.65 4.96 -1.19
CA LEU A 109 11.80 4.15 -1.58
C LEU A 109 12.66 3.83 -0.35
N PRO A 110 13.04 2.56 -0.10
CA PRO A 110 13.90 2.19 1.00
C PRO A 110 15.19 3.01 1.05
N GLY A 111 15.51 3.57 2.21
CA GLY A 111 16.74 4.36 2.39
C GLY A 111 17.99 3.59 1.99
N THR A 112 18.03 2.31 2.32
CA THR A 112 19.13 1.41 1.93
C THR A 112 19.31 1.25 0.42
N TRP A 113 18.33 1.64 -0.41
CA TRP A 113 18.42 1.56 -1.87
C TRP A 113 18.86 2.87 -2.52
N VAL A 114 18.78 3.98 -1.80
CA VAL A 114 19.03 5.34 -2.30
C VAL A 114 20.02 6.11 -1.41
N GLY A 115 20.99 5.40 -0.81
CA GLY A 115 22.02 6.01 0.04
C GLY A 115 21.48 6.82 1.23
N ASN A 116 20.26 6.52 1.71
CA ASN A 116 19.52 7.29 2.71
C ASN A 116 19.25 8.75 2.31
N ALA A 117 19.24 9.08 1.02
CA ALA A 117 18.84 10.39 0.53
C ALA A 117 17.50 10.80 1.13
N ASP A 118 17.40 12.03 1.60
CA ASP A 118 16.13 12.60 2.09
C ASP A 118 15.21 12.98 0.91
N PRO A 119 13.93 13.28 1.16
CA PRO A 119 12.98 13.65 0.11
C PRO A 119 13.45 14.84 -0.75
N ALA A 120 14.06 15.85 -0.14
CA ALA A 120 14.56 17.02 -0.86
C ALA A 120 15.71 16.66 -1.81
N THR A 121 16.62 15.80 -1.38
CA THR A 121 17.72 15.27 -2.22
C THR A 121 17.18 14.42 -3.38
N VAL A 122 16.17 13.57 -3.13
CA VAL A 122 15.49 12.81 -4.20
C VAL A 122 14.82 13.73 -5.21
N LEU A 123 14.17 14.80 -4.75
CA LEU A 123 13.54 15.78 -5.63
C LEU A 123 14.58 16.52 -6.48
N ALA A 124 15.68 17.00 -5.86
CA ALA A 124 16.76 17.70 -6.55
C ALA A 124 17.48 16.84 -7.59
N ALA A 125 17.49 15.51 -7.42
CA ALA A 125 18.07 14.59 -8.38
C ALA A 125 17.37 14.60 -9.75
N ALA A 126 16.15 15.12 -9.85
CA ALA A 126 15.46 15.29 -11.12
C ALA A 126 16.13 16.34 -12.03
N ASP A 127 16.85 17.31 -11.46
CA ASP A 127 17.56 18.37 -12.19
C ASP A 127 18.96 17.92 -12.66
N ASP A 128 19.48 16.79 -12.12
CA ASP A 128 20.76 16.18 -12.51
C ASP A 128 20.57 14.69 -12.84
N PRO A 129 20.06 14.36 -14.04
CA PRO A 129 19.70 12.98 -14.39
C PRO A 129 20.88 12.00 -14.41
N ASP A 130 22.10 12.46 -14.59
CA ASP A 130 23.30 11.65 -14.64
C ASP A 130 24.04 11.60 -13.29
N GLY A 131 23.55 12.33 -12.30
CA GLY A 131 24.07 12.34 -10.95
C GLY A 131 23.88 11.01 -10.22
N SER A 132 24.73 10.75 -9.23
CA SER A 132 24.73 9.48 -8.49
C SER A 132 23.38 9.18 -7.84
N VAL A 133 22.74 10.19 -7.24
CA VAL A 133 21.43 10.03 -6.58
C VAL A 133 20.34 9.67 -7.60
N ALA A 134 20.32 10.32 -8.78
CA ALA A 134 19.37 10.01 -9.84
C ALA A 134 19.54 8.57 -10.36
N LEU A 135 20.78 8.10 -10.47
CA LEU A 135 21.08 6.71 -10.83
C LEU A 135 20.59 5.73 -9.79
N GLU A 136 20.82 6.01 -8.50
CA GLU A 136 20.33 5.19 -7.39
C GLU A 136 18.79 5.15 -7.34
N VAL A 137 18.13 6.29 -7.51
CA VAL A 137 16.66 6.37 -7.55
C VAL A 137 16.10 5.55 -8.72
N ARG A 138 16.68 5.65 -9.94
CA ARG A 138 16.26 4.83 -11.07
C ARG A 138 16.45 3.33 -10.82
N ALA A 139 17.58 2.95 -10.23
CA ALA A 139 17.84 1.55 -9.85
C ALA A 139 16.84 1.06 -8.79
N ALA A 140 16.51 1.91 -7.81
CA ALA A 140 15.52 1.61 -6.77
C ALA A 140 14.12 1.44 -7.37
N ILE A 141 13.70 2.30 -8.31
CA ILE A 141 12.42 2.16 -9.02
C ILE A 141 12.38 0.85 -9.82
N ALA A 142 13.43 0.51 -10.55
CA ALA A 142 13.50 -0.75 -11.30
C ALA A 142 13.39 -1.97 -10.37
N ARG A 143 14.07 -1.95 -9.22
CA ARG A 143 13.98 -2.97 -8.19
C ARG A 143 12.57 -3.06 -7.60
N LEU A 144 11.93 -1.92 -7.34
CA LEU A 144 10.58 -1.84 -6.82
C LEU A 144 9.56 -2.46 -7.78
N LEU A 145 9.66 -2.14 -9.08
CA LEU A 145 8.79 -2.72 -10.11
C LEU A 145 9.01 -4.22 -10.27
N SER A 146 10.28 -4.69 -10.22
CA SER A 146 10.56 -6.14 -10.22
C SER A 146 9.97 -6.86 -9.01
N LEU A 147 9.96 -6.21 -7.84
CA LEU A 147 9.31 -6.72 -6.64
C LEU A 147 7.78 -6.73 -6.81
N ALA A 148 7.21 -5.66 -7.37
CA ALA A 148 5.77 -5.58 -7.66
C ALA A 148 5.32 -6.71 -8.60
N ASP A 149 6.09 -7.03 -9.64
CA ASP A 149 5.79 -8.13 -10.57
C ASP A 149 5.68 -9.48 -9.87
N GLN A 150 6.54 -9.75 -8.87
CA GLN A 150 6.46 -10.97 -8.09
C GLN A 150 5.16 -11.05 -7.27
N PHE A 151 4.75 -9.94 -6.66
CA PHE A 151 3.49 -9.84 -5.93
C PHE A 151 2.28 -9.91 -6.86
N TYR A 152 2.33 -9.31 -8.06
CA TYR A 152 1.29 -9.46 -9.08
C TYR A 152 1.15 -10.90 -9.54
N ALA A 153 2.26 -11.62 -9.76
CA ALA A 153 2.21 -13.03 -10.15
C ALA A 153 1.50 -13.88 -9.08
N SER A 154 1.80 -13.65 -7.80
CA SER A 154 1.07 -14.30 -6.69
C SER A 154 -0.39 -13.87 -6.64
N GLY A 155 -0.67 -12.55 -6.76
CA GLY A 155 -2.02 -12.00 -6.73
C GLY A 155 -2.92 -12.58 -7.83
N ALA A 156 -2.37 -12.77 -9.04
CA ALA A 156 -3.08 -13.35 -10.17
C ALA A 156 -3.58 -14.78 -9.90
N GLU A 157 -2.82 -15.58 -9.13
CA GLU A 157 -3.28 -16.90 -8.70
C GLU A 157 -4.54 -16.85 -7.83
N GLY A 158 -4.84 -15.70 -7.25
CA GLY A 158 -6.05 -15.46 -6.44
C GLY A 158 -7.35 -15.45 -7.25
N TYR A 159 -7.31 -15.15 -8.54
CA TYR A 159 -8.51 -15.06 -9.38
C TYR A 159 -9.34 -16.34 -9.37
N ARG A 160 -8.74 -17.50 -9.31
CA ARG A 160 -9.43 -18.80 -9.26
C ARG A 160 -10.34 -18.98 -8.04
N TYR A 161 -10.15 -18.20 -6.98
CA TYR A 161 -10.95 -18.26 -5.75
C TYR A 161 -12.12 -17.27 -5.74
N LEU A 162 -12.20 -16.37 -6.71
CA LEU A 162 -13.27 -15.39 -6.77
C LEU A 162 -14.60 -16.06 -7.12
N PRO A 163 -15.71 -15.62 -6.51
CA PRO A 163 -17.04 -16.04 -6.93
C PRO A 163 -17.28 -15.68 -8.40
N TRP A 164 -18.06 -16.50 -9.12
CA TRP A 164 -18.33 -16.31 -10.56
C TRP A 164 -18.85 -14.90 -10.91
N ARG A 165 -19.60 -14.27 -9.99
CA ARG A 165 -20.10 -12.90 -10.17
C ARG A 165 -18.99 -11.87 -10.20
N ALA A 166 -17.94 -12.07 -9.39
CA ALA A 166 -16.76 -11.20 -9.40
C ALA A 166 -15.93 -11.40 -10.67
N HIS A 167 -15.82 -12.63 -11.18
CA HIS A 167 -15.19 -12.91 -12.48
C HIS A 167 -15.82 -12.16 -13.66
N MET A 168 -17.11 -11.87 -13.61
CA MET A 168 -17.83 -11.13 -14.67
C MET A 168 -17.56 -9.62 -14.63
N SER A 169 -16.91 -9.10 -13.59
CA SER A 169 -16.70 -7.67 -13.34
C SER A 169 -15.23 -7.23 -13.52
N ILE A 170 -14.35 -8.18 -13.82
CA ILE A 170 -12.91 -7.99 -14.05
C ILE A 170 -12.59 -8.31 -15.50
#